data_7d16a6522546ff7e9b38341101a0ff63
#
_entry.id   7d16a6522546ff7e9b38341101a0ff63
#
_cell.length_a   1.000
_cell.length_b   1.000
_cell.length_c   1.000
_cell.angle_alpha   90.00
_cell.angle_beta   90.00
_cell.angle_gamma   90.00
#
_symmetry.space_group_name_H-M   'P 1'
#
loop_
_entity.id
_entity.type
_entity.pdbx_description
1 polymer ?
#
loop_
_entity_poly.entity_id
_entity_poly.type
_entity_poly.pdbx_seq_one_letter_code
_entity_poly.pdbx_strand_id
1 'polypeptide(L)'
;MSMNHEELVQEIETIEAIYPDLLMEKLSDCTIIRIKIPQHEYVTVQISFPKEYPSEQPPNVLEVNINKNSLSYDPKYILHLFQEVMNSVYHKEVCVFDFLTELDGVLYIEEDGDDNDYVEDTKMLVPLDPFEGWVSSEPITDRKSTFMGFATRVNSEEEAFAKLEQLKMDPKIRKGNHIMSAWRVKQGDISFQDSDDDGETAAGSRMLHLVTIMGIWNIMVVVVRWFGGTHIGPDRFKHINSTAREAILKAGFERKE
;
A
#
# COMPACT_ATOMS: atom_id res chain seq x y z
N MET A 1 -19.77 28.07 18.90
CA MET A 1 -18.87 27.08 18.36
C MET A 1 -18.92 27.17 16.84
N SER A 2 -17.85 26.87 16.12
CA SER A 2 -17.93 26.80 14.65
C SER A 2 -18.67 25.52 14.25
N MET A 3 -19.31 25.51 13.09
CA MET A 3 -20.03 24.34 12.56
C MET A 3 -19.13 23.12 12.49
N ASN A 4 -17.90 23.31 12.04
CA ASN A 4 -16.88 22.24 12.00
C ASN A 4 -16.59 21.62 13.38
N HIS A 5 -16.54 22.43 14.44
CA HIS A 5 -16.29 21.91 15.77
C HIS A 5 -17.48 21.11 16.32
N GLU A 6 -18.70 21.51 16.01
CA GLU A 6 -19.90 20.76 16.37
C GLU A 6 -19.95 19.41 15.66
N GLU A 7 -19.61 19.36 14.36
CA GLU A 7 -19.51 18.13 13.58
C GLU A 7 -18.42 17.20 14.14
N LEU A 8 -17.25 17.73 14.50
CA LEU A 8 -16.19 16.95 15.14
C LEU A 8 -16.65 16.34 16.47
N VAL A 9 -17.24 17.13 17.36
CA VAL A 9 -17.72 16.63 18.66
C VAL A 9 -18.74 15.53 18.47
N GLN A 10 -19.69 15.71 17.56
CA GLN A 10 -20.72 14.72 17.24
C GLN A 10 -20.13 13.44 16.65
N GLU A 11 -19.13 13.56 15.78
CA GLU A 11 -18.39 12.41 15.25
C GLU A 11 -17.70 11.60 16.36
N ILE A 12 -16.97 12.26 17.26
CA ILE A 12 -16.25 11.61 18.35
C ILE A 12 -17.23 10.96 19.34
N GLU A 13 -18.34 11.60 19.66
CA GLU A 13 -19.40 10.99 20.48
C GLU A 13 -20.01 9.75 19.81
N THR A 14 -20.16 9.77 18.50
CA THR A 14 -20.65 8.62 17.72
C THR A 14 -19.63 7.47 17.76
N ILE A 15 -18.34 7.76 17.58
CA ILE A 15 -17.27 6.77 17.68
C ILE A 15 -17.22 6.16 19.08
N GLU A 16 -17.34 6.97 20.14
CA GLU A 16 -17.38 6.50 21.52
C GLU A 16 -18.61 5.60 21.79
N ALA A 17 -19.74 5.90 21.19
CA ALA A 17 -20.95 5.08 21.30
C ALA A 17 -20.82 3.73 20.57
N ILE A 18 -20.14 3.69 19.41
CA ILE A 18 -19.90 2.47 18.64
C ILE A 18 -18.82 1.61 19.29
N TYR A 19 -17.75 2.25 19.79
CA TYR A 19 -16.57 1.62 20.34
C TYR A 19 -16.25 2.13 21.76
N PRO A 20 -17.07 1.83 22.78
CA PRO A 20 -16.97 2.44 24.10
C PRO A 20 -15.65 2.18 24.82
N ASP A 21 -14.98 1.05 24.51
CA ASP A 21 -13.74 0.64 25.17
C ASP A 21 -12.48 0.97 24.38
N LEU A 22 -12.61 1.51 23.15
CA LEU A 22 -11.48 1.77 22.27
C LEU A 22 -10.99 3.22 22.33
N LEU A 23 -11.85 4.18 22.64
CA LEU A 23 -11.46 5.57 22.80
C LEU A 23 -10.80 5.77 24.16
N MET A 24 -9.47 5.94 24.18
CA MET A 24 -8.67 6.00 25.41
C MET A 24 -8.61 7.39 26.02
N GLU A 25 -8.46 8.43 25.18
CA GLU A 25 -8.28 9.82 25.63
C GLU A 25 -8.89 10.79 24.65
N LYS A 26 -9.49 11.85 25.20
CA LYS A 26 -9.92 13.06 24.49
C LYS A 26 -9.19 14.26 25.10
N LEU A 27 -8.37 14.94 24.33
CA LEU A 27 -7.59 16.10 24.75
C LEU A 27 -8.04 17.36 24.02
N SER A 28 -7.89 18.50 24.66
CA SER A 28 -8.13 19.81 24.06
C SER A 28 -9.49 19.92 23.34
N ASP A 29 -10.57 19.56 24.05
CA ASP A 29 -11.94 19.66 23.54
C ASP A 29 -12.16 18.88 22.22
N CYS A 30 -11.79 17.60 22.25
CA CYS A 30 -11.82 16.65 21.10
C CYS A 30 -10.90 17.00 19.92
N THR A 31 -10.05 18.02 20.02
CA THR A 31 -9.11 18.35 18.93
C THR A 31 -7.95 17.37 18.80
N ILE A 32 -7.73 16.53 19.83
CA ILE A 32 -6.79 15.39 19.80
C ILE A 32 -7.47 14.21 20.49
N ILE A 33 -7.44 13.06 19.84
CA ILE A 33 -7.93 11.81 20.41
C ILE A 33 -6.83 10.75 20.37
N ARG A 34 -6.92 9.79 21.30
CA ARG A 34 -6.16 8.55 21.26
C ARG A 34 -7.13 7.38 21.29
N ILE A 35 -7.07 6.55 20.27
CA ILE A 35 -8.01 5.45 20.07
C ILE A 35 -7.27 4.17 19.68
N LYS A 36 -7.74 3.03 20.18
CA LYS A 36 -7.31 1.70 19.72
C LYS A 36 -8.04 1.36 18.43
N ILE A 37 -7.37 0.60 17.58
CA ILE A 37 -7.98 0.16 16.32
C ILE A 37 -8.94 -1.01 16.60
N PRO A 38 -10.20 -0.97 16.11
CA PRO A 38 -11.14 -2.08 16.24
C PRO A 38 -10.54 -3.38 15.72
N GLN A 39 -10.75 -4.49 16.45
CA GLN A 39 -10.19 -5.83 16.19
C GLN A 39 -8.65 -5.93 16.28
N HIS A 40 -7.95 -4.80 16.38
CA HIS A 40 -6.49 -4.71 16.52
C HIS A 40 -6.12 -3.83 17.73
N GLU A 41 -6.67 -4.15 18.90
CA GLU A 41 -6.53 -3.32 20.12
C GLU A 41 -5.09 -3.15 20.63
N TYR A 42 -4.15 -3.93 20.09
CA TYR A 42 -2.72 -3.76 20.32
C TYR A 42 -2.13 -2.57 19.54
N VAL A 43 -2.89 -2.00 18.60
CA VAL A 43 -2.52 -0.79 17.85
C VAL A 43 -3.31 0.39 18.41
N THR A 44 -2.60 1.43 18.80
CA THR A 44 -3.16 2.71 19.25
C THR A 44 -2.73 3.82 18.33
N VAL A 45 -3.65 4.68 17.94
CA VAL A 45 -3.37 5.83 17.10
C VAL A 45 -3.76 7.13 17.82
N GLN A 46 -2.92 8.15 17.68
CA GLN A 46 -3.23 9.51 18.12
C GLN A 46 -3.50 10.38 16.90
N ILE A 47 -4.66 11.02 16.90
CA ILE A 47 -5.17 11.82 15.79
C ILE A 47 -5.41 13.24 16.26
N SER A 48 -4.96 14.23 15.49
CA SER A 48 -5.32 15.64 15.70
C SER A 48 -6.22 16.16 14.59
N PHE A 49 -7.13 17.04 14.97
CA PHE A 49 -8.11 17.65 14.08
C PHE A 49 -7.81 19.14 13.92
N PRO A 50 -7.48 19.61 12.70
CA PRO A 50 -7.34 21.03 12.44
C PRO A 50 -8.70 21.75 12.56
N LYS A 51 -8.68 23.06 12.74
CA LYS A 51 -9.92 23.87 12.88
C LYS A 51 -10.80 23.83 11.62
N GLU A 52 -10.18 23.58 10.50
CA GLU A 52 -10.80 23.49 9.18
C GLU A 52 -11.37 22.08 8.89
N TYR A 53 -11.17 21.11 9.79
CA TYR A 53 -11.81 19.79 9.71
C TYR A 53 -13.27 19.89 10.12
N PRO A 54 -14.21 19.22 9.43
CA PRO A 54 -14.02 18.36 8.25
C PRO A 54 -14.05 19.09 6.91
N SER A 55 -14.44 20.35 6.85
CA SER A 55 -14.80 21.01 5.59
C SER A 55 -13.65 21.24 4.60
N GLU A 56 -12.42 21.47 5.07
CA GLU A 56 -11.29 21.88 4.21
C GLU A 56 -10.02 21.06 4.39
N GLN A 57 -9.77 20.51 5.58
CA GLN A 57 -8.54 19.79 5.90
C GLN A 57 -8.82 18.42 6.52
N PRO A 58 -8.02 17.39 6.16
CA PRO A 58 -8.09 16.09 6.79
C PRO A 58 -7.52 16.11 8.22
N PRO A 59 -7.84 15.12 9.05
CA PRO A 59 -7.15 14.88 10.30
C PRO A 59 -5.68 14.49 10.07
N ASN A 60 -4.83 14.74 11.08
CA ASN A 60 -3.43 14.36 11.06
C ASN A 60 -3.18 13.20 12.04
N VAL A 61 -2.51 12.17 11.57
CA VAL A 61 -2.01 11.10 12.43
C VAL A 61 -0.72 11.57 13.08
N LEU A 62 -0.73 11.71 14.42
CA LEU A 62 0.43 12.19 15.18
C LEU A 62 1.36 11.08 15.63
N GLU A 63 0.79 9.97 16.05
CA GLU A 63 1.53 8.84 16.61
C GLU A 63 0.77 7.53 16.35
N VAL A 64 1.51 6.49 16.05
CA VAL A 64 1.02 5.10 16.03
C VAL A 64 1.87 4.28 16.97
N ASN A 65 1.23 3.61 17.92
CA ASN A 65 1.90 2.77 18.90
C ASN A 65 1.38 1.33 18.75
N ILE A 66 2.32 0.40 18.59
CA ILE A 66 2.01 -1.04 18.44
C ILE A 66 2.59 -1.75 19.66
N ASN A 67 1.72 -2.17 20.56
CA ASN A 67 2.09 -2.83 21.81
C ASN A 67 2.07 -4.36 21.65
N LYS A 68 3.07 -4.90 20.92
CA LYS A 68 3.26 -6.33 20.81
C LYS A 68 4.75 -6.68 20.74
N ASN A 69 5.19 -7.52 21.65
CA ASN A 69 6.59 -7.81 21.96
C ASN A 69 7.39 -8.53 20.86
N SER A 70 6.76 -8.94 19.76
CA SER A 70 7.41 -9.73 18.70
C SER A 70 7.55 -8.98 17.36
N LEU A 71 7.23 -7.67 17.30
CA LEU A 71 7.12 -6.96 16.06
C LEU A 71 8.21 -5.89 15.91
N SER A 72 9.07 -6.06 14.91
CA SER A 72 9.94 -5.00 14.44
C SER A 72 9.21 -4.23 13.35
N TYR A 73 8.94 -2.96 13.56
CA TYR A 73 8.34 -2.07 12.56
C TYR A 73 9.12 -0.76 12.47
N ASP A 74 9.09 -0.12 11.30
CA ASP A 74 9.58 1.25 11.16
C ASP A 74 8.47 2.22 11.57
N PRO A 75 8.63 2.96 12.69
CA PRO A 75 7.61 3.90 13.17
C PRO A 75 7.27 5.00 12.15
N LYS A 76 8.24 5.43 11.35
CA LYS A 76 8.03 6.46 10.33
C LYS A 76 7.19 5.93 9.17
N TYR A 77 7.46 4.70 8.77
CA TYR A 77 6.70 4.03 7.73
C TYR A 77 5.24 3.84 8.14
N ILE A 78 4.99 3.31 9.34
CA ILE A 78 3.63 3.09 9.87
C ILE A 78 2.86 4.42 9.99
N LEU A 79 3.51 5.45 10.50
CA LEU A 79 2.91 6.78 10.60
C LEU A 79 2.50 7.31 9.21
N HIS A 80 3.39 7.16 8.23
CA HIS A 80 3.12 7.57 6.85
C HIS A 80 1.96 6.77 6.25
N LEU A 81 1.97 5.46 6.40
CA LEU A 81 0.91 4.57 5.92
C LEU A 81 -0.45 4.97 6.49
N PHE A 82 -0.54 5.19 7.80
CA PHE A 82 -1.78 5.59 8.45
C PHE A 82 -2.27 6.97 7.97
N GLN A 83 -1.36 7.91 7.74
CA GLN A 83 -1.71 9.21 7.17
C GLN A 83 -2.22 9.08 5.72
N GLU A 84 -1.64 8.21 4.91
CA GLU A 84 -2.12 7.94 3.54
C GLU A 84 -3.52 7.31 3.55
N VAL A 85 -3.80 6.38 4.47
CA VAL A 85 -5.15 5.82 4.66
C VAL A 85 -6.13 6.94 5.06
N MET A 86 -5.76 7.80 6.02
CA MET A 86 -6.58 8.94 6.43
C MET A 86 -6.91 9.86 5.24
N ASN A 87 -5.90 10.21 4.47
CA ASN A 87 -6.08 11.06 3.28
C ASN A 87 -6.96 10.40 2.22
N SER A 88 -6.92 9.07 2.12
CA SER A 88 -7.69 8.32 1.13
C SER A 88 -9.18 8.26 1.43
N VAL A 89 -9.56 8.28 2.71
CA VAL A 89 -10.96 8.24 3.14
C VAL A 89 -11.56 9.63 3.33
N TYR A 90 -10.73 10.67 3.40
CA TYR A 90 -11.20 12.04 3.59
C TYR A 90 -11.76 12.65 2.30
N HIS A 91 -13.02 13.06 2.33
CA HIS A 91 -13.75 13.67 1.22
C HIS A 91 -14.46 14.97 1.61
N LYS A 92 -13.85 15.78 2.49
CA LYS A 92 -14.41 17.01 3.08
C LYS A 92 -15.63 16.77 3.97
N GLU A 93 -15.71 15.60 4.52
CA GLU A 93 -16.72 15.14 5.48
C GLU A 93 -16.03 14.43 6.65
N VAL A 94 -16.76 14.16 7.71
CA VAL A 94 -16.26 13.35 8.85
C VAL A 94 -15.80 11.97 8.35
N CYS A 95 -14.65 11.49 8.80
CA CYS A 95 -14.01 10.32 8.19
C CYS A 95 -13.33 9.36 9.18
N VAL A 96 -13.43 9.58 10.49
CA VAL A 96 -12.74 8.73 11.48
C VAL A 96 -13.28 7.31 11.45
N PHE A 97 -14.58 7.11 11.31
CA PHE A 97 -15.17 5.78 11.21
C PHE A 97 -14.66 5.02 9.98
N ASP A 98 -14.63 5.68 8.82
CA ASP A 98 -14.12 5.11 7.57
C ASP A 98 -12.62 4.81 7.68
N PHE A 99 -11.86 5.68 8.33
CA PHE A 99 -10.45 5.46 8.62
C PHE A 99 -10.22 4.20 9.48
N LEU A 100 -10.97 4.04 10.57
CA LEU A 100 -10.86 2.84 11.42
C LEU A 100 -11.25 1.57 10.68
N THR A 101 -12.26 1.63 9.83
CA THR A 101 -12.72 0.49 9.01
C THR A 101 -11.69 0.12 7.94
N GLU A 102 -11.10 1.11 7.27
CA GLU A 102 -10.07 0.85 6.25
C GLU A 102 -8.79 0.30 6.86
N LEU A 103 -8.43 0.72 8.08
CA LEU A 103 -7.28 0.17 8.83
C LEU A 103 -7.45 -1.30 9.17
N ASP A 104 -8.67 -1.78 9.41
CA ASP A 104 -8.93 -3.21 9.61
C ASP A 104 -8.45 -4.02 8.39
N GLY A 105 -8.78 -3.57 7.18
CA GLY A 105 -8.30 -4.19 5.95
C GLY A 105 -6.78 -4.12 5.74
N VAL A 106 -6.12 -3.09 6.28
CA VAL A 106 -4.66 -2.91 6.20
C VAL A 106 -3.93 -3.76 7.24
N LEU A 107 -4.55 -3.98 8.40
CA LEU A 107 -3.98 -4.72 9.54
C LEU A 107 -4.47 -6.18 9.58
N TYR A 108 -5.27 -6.62 8.61
CA TYR A 108 -5.84 -7.96 8.57
C TYR A 108 -4.74 -9.01 8.50
N ILE A 109 -4.83 -9.98 9.40
CA ILE A 109 -3.99 -11.18 9.44
C ILE A 109 -4.91 -12.35 9.10
N GLU A 110 -4.60 -13.09 8.03
CA GLU A 110 -5.27 -14.37 7.79
C GLU A 110 -4.95 -15.31 8.97
N GLU A 111 -5.96 -15.57 9.79
CA GLU A 111 -5.96 -16.75 10.66
C GLU A 111 -6.33 -17.93 9.77
N ASP A 112 -5.33 -18.60 9.20
CA ASP A 112 -5.55 -19.94 8.66
C ASP A 112 -5.89 -20.86 9.82
N GLY A 113 -7.20 -21.12 9.95
CA GLY A 113 -7.68 -22.18 10.81
C GLY A 113 -7.42 -23.53 10.15
N ASP A 114 -6.43 -24.26 10.61
CA ASP A 114 -6.60 -25.70 10.78
C ASP A 114 -5.59 -26.27 11.81
N ASP A 115 -6.12 -27.15 12.66
CA ASP A 115 -5.44 -27.90 13.70
C ASP A 115 -4.21 -28.63 13.18
N ASN A 116 -3.01 -28.25 13.67
CA ASN A 116 -2.04 -29.25 14.13
C ASN A 116 -0.89 -28.61 14.91
N ASP A 117 -0.66 -29.17 16.11
CA ASP A 117 0.49 -28.98 16.97
C ASP A 117 1.83 -28.80 16.23
N TYR A 118 2.26 -27.54 16.12
CA TYR A 118 3.65 -27.14 16.21
C TYR A 118 3.67 -25.65 16.56
N VAL A 119 4.19 -25.35 17.76
CA VAL A 119 4.54 -24.01 18.20
C VAL A 119 5.69 -23.52 17.30
N GLU A 120 5.36 -22.91 16.18
CA GLU A 120 6.28 -22.03 15.45
C GLU A 120 5.67 -20.64 15.40
N ASP A 121 6.46 -19.68 15.84
CA ASP A 121 6.23 -18.24 15.85
C ASP A 121 5.19 -17.78 14.82
N THR A 122 3.97 -17.53 15.27
CA THR A 122 3.05 -16.67 14.54
C THR A 122 3.68 -15.29 14.48
N LYS A 123 4.52 -15.08 13.47
CA LYS A 123 4.94 -13.75 13.05
C LYS A 123 3.67 -13.01 12.62
N MET A 124 3.10 -12.24 13.53
CA MET A 124 2.18 -11.19 13.11
C MET A 124 2.89 -10.34 12.08
N LEU A 125 2.34 -10.36 10.89
CA LEU A 125 2.71 -9.41 9.85
C LEU A 125 2.17 -8.04 10.29
N VAL A 126 2.98 -7.29 11.03
CA VAL A 126 2.98 -5.83 10.87
C VAL A 126 3.04 -5.63 9.36
N PRO A 127 2.28 -4.71 8.78
CA PRO A 127 2.40 -4.47 7.36
C PRO A 127 3.89 -4.35 7.06
N LEU A 128 4.44 -5.38 6.44
CA LEU A 128 5.75 -5.32 5.83
C LEU A 128 5.72 -4.06 4.98
N ASP A 129 6.77 -3.27 5.04
CA ASP A 129 6.87 -2.14 4.10
C ASP A 129 6.52 -2.68 2.71
N PRO A 130 5.37 -2.27 2.11
CA PRO A 130 4.97 -2.78 0.80
C PRO A 130 6.06 -2.60 -0.25
N PHE A 131 6.96 -1.64 -0.03
CA PHE A 131 8.06 -1.31 -0.92
C PHE A 131 9.39 -1.97 -0.50
N GLU A 132 9.43 -2.77 0.55
CA GLU A 132 10.65 -3.45 0.97
C GLU A 132 11.21 -4.35 -0.14
N GLY A 133 12.46 -4.05 -0.54
CA GLY A 133 13.14 -4.73 -1.63
C GLY A 133 12.73 -4.27 -3.03
N TRP A 134 11.73 -3.41 -3.16
CA TRP A 134 11.34 -2.79 -4.41
C TRP A 134 12.10 -1.51 -4.69
N VAL A 135 12.47 -1.31 -5.94
CA VAL A 135 13.03 -0.05 -6.44
C VAL A 135 12.08 0.52 -7.48
N SER A 136 11.69 1.79 -7.30
CA SER A 136 10.73 2.45 -8.16
C SER A 136 11.37 3.37 -9.20
N SER A 137 10.70 3.51 -10.34
CA SER A 137 10.98 4.58 -11.32
C SER A 137 10.45 5.92 -10.82
N GLU A 138 10.84 6.99 -11.50
CA GLU A 138 10.07 8.23 -11.43
C GLU A 138 8.70 8.04 -12.10
N PRO A 139 7.65 8.69 -11.59
CA PRO A 139 6.34 8.64 -12.22
C PRO A 139 6.33 9.43 -13.54
N ILE A 140 5.69 8.87 -14.56
CA ILE A 140 5.42 9.56 -15.83
C ILE A 140 3.93 9.89 -15.89
N THR A 141 3.58 11.16 -16.05
CA THR A 141 2.19 11.60 -16.23
C THR A 141 2.00 12.09 -17.66
N ASP A 142 1.02 11.50 -18.34
CA ASP A 142 0.60 11.88 -19.67
C ASP A 142 -0.93 11.88 -19.74
N ARG A 143 -1.51 12.97 -20.25
CA ARG A 143 -2.98 13.14 -20.43
C ARG A 143 -3.77 12.69 -19.19
N LYS A 144 -3.29 13.12 -18.01
CA LYS A 144 -3.84 12.80 -16.67
C LYS A 144 -3.71 11.33 -16.22
N SER A 145 -3.17 10.43 -17.02
CA SER A 145 -2.76 9.10 -16.57
C SER A 145 -1.35 9.15 -15.99
N THR A 146 -1.12 8.43 -14.90
CA THR A 146 0.21 8.32 -14.28
C THR A 146 0.68 6.86 -14.36
N PHE A 147 1.95 6.67 -14.69
CA PHE A 147 2.62 5.37 -14.78
C PHE A 147 3.81 5.37 -13.82
N MET A 148 4.02 4.28 -13.12
CA MET A 148 5.17 4.09 -12.25
C MET A 148 5.61 2.63 -12.27
N GLY A 149 6.89 2.40 -12.48
CA GLY A 149 7.50 1.07 -12.54
C GLY A 149 8.16 0.70 -11.22
N PHE A 150 8.17 -0.59 -10.90
CA PHE A 150 8.79 -1.20 -9.73
C PHE A 150 9.55 -2.44 -10.15
N ALA A 151 10.73 -2.65 -9.60
CA ALA A 151 11.52 -3.85 -9.84
C ALA A 151 12.09 -4.40 -8.54
N THR A 152 12.13 -5.72 -8.40
CA THR A 152 12.73 -6.40 -7.25
C THR A 152 13.40 -7.73 -7.68
N ARG A 153 14.33 -8.21 -6.87
CA ARG A 153 14.91 -9.54 -7.05
C ARG A 153 13.98 -10.59 -6.47
N VAL A 154 13.84 -11.68 -7.20
CA VAL A 154 13.09 -12.86 -6.78
C VAL A 154 13.84 -14.12 -7.22
N ASN A 155 13.79 -15.19 -6.42
CA ASN A 155 14.51 -16.42 -6.67
C ASN A 155 13.59 -17.60 -6.98
N SER A 156 12.29 -17.41 -6.83
CA SER A 156 11.26 -18.40 -7.15
C SER A 156 9.99 -17.72 -7.65
N GLU A 157 9.09 -18.50 -8.23
CA GLU A 157 7.77 -18.05 -8.64
C GLU A 157 6.94 -17.66 -7.44
N GLU A 158 6.99 -18.43 -6.35
CA GLU A 158 6.31 -18.16 -5.09
C GLU A 158 6.78 -16.82 -4.49
N GLU A 159 8.09 -16.55 -4.54
CA GLU A 159 8.64 -15.26 -4.08
C GLU A 159 8.15 -14.10 -4.95
N ALA A 160 8.04 -14.29 -6.27
CA ALA A 160 7.51 -13.28 -7.18
C ALA A 160 6.06 -12.91 -6.83
N PHE A 161 5.19 -13.90 -6.60
CA PHE A 161 3.82 -13.66 -6.19
C PHE A 161 3.71 -13.02 -4.81
N ALA A 162 4.51 -13.50 -3.83
CA ALA A 162 4.54 -12.90 -2.50
C ALA A 162 4.97 -11.43 -2.53
N LYS A 163 5.96 -11.08 -3.35
CA LYS A 163 6.41 -9.70 -3.54
C LYS A 163 5.34 -8.83 -4.22
N LEU A 164 4.60 -9.36 -5.19
CA LEU A 164 3.49 -8.64 -5.82
C LEU A 164 2.38 -8.34 -4.81
N GLU A 165 1.97 -9.33 -4.03
CA GLU A 165 0.95 -9.15 -2.99
C GLU A 165 1.43 -8.16 -1.92
N GLN A 166 2.69 -8.21 -1.52
CA GLN A 166 3.31 -7.21 -0.63
C GLN A 166 3.18 -5.80 -1.21
N LEU A 167 3.51 -5.59 -2.49
CA LEU A 167 3.39 -4.28 -3.15
C LEU A 167 1.95 -3.78 -3.18
N LYS A 168 0.98 -4.68 -3.41
CA LYS A 168 -0.46 -4.37 -3.43
C LYS A 168 -1.03 -4.03 -2.04
N MET A 169 -0.30 -4.26 -0.95
CA MET A 169 -0.71 -3.83 0.38
C MET A 169 -0.70 -2.30 0.53
N ASP A 170 0.08 -1.59 -0.29
CA ASP A 170 0.05 -0.13 -0.31
C ASP A 170 -1.28 0.37 -0.88
N PRO A 171 -2.02 1.26 -0.17
CA PRO A 171 -3.34 1.73 -0.60
C PRO A 171 -3.32 2.48 -1.93
N LYS A 172 -2.23 3.17 -2.25
CA LYS A 172 -2.09 3.91 -3.50
C LYS A 172 -1.86 2.96 -4.68
N ILE A 173 -1.02 1.94 -4.49
CA ILE A 173 -0.80 0.89 -5.50
C ILE A 173 -2.09 0.12 -5.74
N ARG A 174 -2.77 -0.31 -4.68
CA ARG A 174 -4.04 -1.06 -4.77
C ARG A 174 -5.14 -0.30 -5.53
N LYS A 175 -5.13 1.04 -5.48
CA LYS A 175 -6.05 1.91 -6.23
C LYS A 175 -5.64 2.14 -7.69
N GLY A 176 -4.54 1.58 -8.14
CA GLY A 176 -4.17 1.59 -9.54
C GLY A 176 -5.23 0.90 -10.40
N ASN A 177 -5.54 1.47 -11.55
CA ASN A 177 -6.50 0.88 -12.48
C ASN A 177 -5.96 -0.38 -13.15
N HIS A 178 -4.64 -0.45 -13.33
CA HIS A 178 -3.93 -1.60 -13.88
C HIS A 178 -2.62 -1.79 -13.14
N ILE A 179 -2.38 -3.00 -12.65
CA ILE A 179 -1.14 -3.41 -11.97
C ILE A 179 -0.53 -4.54 -12.80
N MET A 180 0.14 -4.14 -13.87
CA MET A 180 0.75 -5.05 -14.83
C MET A 180 2.04 -5.64 -14.28
N SER A 181 2.31 -6.91 -14.53
CA SER A 181 3.51 -7.57 -14.02
C SER A 181 4.16 -8.49 -15.05
N ALA A 182 5.47 -8.69 -14.89
CA ALA A 182 6.24 -9.70 -15.60
C ALA A 182 7.37 -10.20 -14.70
N TRP A 183 7.67 -11.48 -14.76
CA TRP A 183 8.73 -12.07 -13.98
C TRP A 183 9.49 -13.16 -14.76
N ARG A 184 10.76 -13.32 -14.44
CA ARG A 184 11.64 -14.35 -14.96
C ARG A 184 12.52 -14.88 -13.83
N VAL A 185 12.48 -16.18 -13.61
CA VAL A 185 13.25 -16.87 -12.57
C VAL A 185 14.01 -18.01 -13.17
N LYS A 186 15.26 -18.17 -12.76
CA LYS A 186 16.09 -19.31 -13.15
C LYS A 186 16.60 -20.01 -11.89
N GLN A 187 16.26 -21.30 -11.77
CA GLN A 187 16.68 -22.18 -10.69
C GLN A 187 17.48 -23.36 -11.29
N GLY A 188 18.81 -23.28 -11.23
CA GLY A 188 19.66 -24.24 -11.89
C GLY A 188 19.44 -24.26 -13.41
N ASP A 189 19.05 -25.42 -13.95
CA ASP A 189 18.76 -25.60 -15.38
C ASP A 189 17.29 -25.31 -15.75
N ILE A 190 16.44 -25.07 -14.76
CA ILE A 190 15.02 -24.81 -14.97
C ILE A 190 14.78 -23.30 -14.96
N SER A 191 13.97 -22.84 -15.90
CA SER A 191 13.57 -21.43 -15.97
C SER A 191 12.06 -21.30 -16.08
N PHE A 192 11.53 -20.33 -15.34
CA PHE A 192 10.12 -19.96 -15.35
C PHE A 192 9.97 -18.49 -15.72
N GLN A 193 8.96 -18.18 -16.50
CA GLN A 193 8.62 -16.79 -16.81
C GLN A 193 7.15 -16.69 -17.17
N ASP A 194 6.52 -15.60 -16.77
CA ASP A 194 5.16 -15.27 -17.14
C ASP A 194 4.90 -13.77 -16.98
N SER A 195 3.71 -13.34 -17.37
CA SER A 195 3.27 -11.95 -17.28
C SER A 195 1.76 -11.85 -17.10
N ASP A 196 1.31 -10.76 -16.47
CA ASP A 196 -0.10 -10.42 -16.29
C ASP A 196 -0.36 -8.99 -16.79
N ASP A 197 -1.35 -8.84 -17.64
CA ASP A 197 -1.76 -7.55 -18.21
C ASP A 197 -2.65 -6.74 -17.26
N ASP A 198 -3.29 -7.37 -16.29
CA ASP A 198 -4.28 -6.77 -15.38
C ASP A 198 -5.27 -5.83 -16.12
N GLY A 199 -5.78 -6.29 -17.26
CA GLY A 199 -6.73 -5.55 -18.09
C GLY A 199 -6.13 -4.50 -19.03
N GLU A 200 -4.81 -4.23 -18.99
CA GLU A 200 -4.09 -3.40 -19.96
C GLU A 200 -3.55 -4.30 -21.08
N THR A 201 -4.38 -4.61 -22.06
CA THR A 201 -4.11 -5.61 -23.10
C THR A 201 -2.70 -5.53 -23.69
N ALA A 202 -1.97 -6.64 -23.69
CA ALA A 202 -0.62 -6.81 -24.20
C ALA A 202 0.49 -6.07 -23.42
N ALA A 203 0.19 -5.46 -22.27
CA ALA A 203 1.19 -4.75 -21.49
C ALA A 203 2.18 -5.71 -20.81
N GLY A 204 1.69 -6.75 -20.14
CA GLY A 204 2.51 -7.74 -19.46
C GLY A 204 3.46 -8.47 -20.41
N SER A 205 2.97 -8.92 -21.56
CA SER A 205 3.79 -9.57 -22.58
C SER A 205 4.89 -8.66 -23.14
N ARG A 206 4.62 -7.37 -23.29
CA ARG A 206 5.63 -6.37 -23.70
C ARG A 206 6.68 -6.12 -22.61
N MET A 207 6.27 -6.10 -21.34
CA MET A 207 7.19 -6.01 -20.21
C MET A 207 8.07 -7.27 -20.12
N LEU A 208 7.50 -8.46 -20.30
CA LEU A 208 8.26 -9.71 -20.34
C LEU A 208 9.26 -9.71 -21.50
N HIS A 209 8.86 -9.23 -22.66
CA HIS A 209 9.75 -9.09 -23.81
C HIS A 209 10.91 -8.12 -23.53
N LEU A 210 10.64 -6.97 -22.86
CA LEU A 210 11.67 -6.03 -22.43
C LEU A 210 12.71 -6.70 -21.53
N VAL A 211 12.28 -7.41 -20.49
CA VAL A 211 13.16 -8.13 -19.55
C VAL A 211 13.96 -9.20 -20.28
N THR A 212 13.35 -9.86 -21.26
CA THR A 212 14.00 -10.88 -22.11
C THR A 212 15.10 -10.29 -22.98
N ILE A 213 14.84 -9.18 -23.67
CA ILE A 213 15.85 -8.47 -24.47
C ILE A 213 17.01 -7.96 -23.61
N MET A 214 16.71 -7.48 -22.39
CA MET A 214 17.73 -7.06 -21.44
C MET A 214 18.55 -8.23 -20.89
N GLY A 215 18.16 -9.49 -21.15
CA GLY A 215 18.89 -10.68 -20.71
C GLY A 215 18.86 -10.91 -19.21
N ILE A 216 17.86 -10.38 -18.50
CA ILE A 216 17.80 -10.39 -17.04
C ILE A 216 17.00 -11.59 -16.54
N TRP A 217 17.50 -12.21 -15.47
CA TRP A 217 16.86 -13.27 -14.71
C TRP A 217 16.73 -12.93 -13.24
N ASN A 218 15.89 -13.67 -12.53
CA ASN A 218 15.62 -13.51 -11.10
C ASN A 218 15.10 -12.12 -10.78
N ILE A 219 14.09 -11.72 -11.54
CA ILE A 219 13.43 -10.40 -11.46
C ILE A 219 11.93 -10.53 -11.50
N MET A 220 11.28 -9.69 -10.73
CA MET A 220 9.89 -9.29 -10.86
C MET A 220 9.84 -7.80 -11.21
N VAL A 221 9.10 -7.43 -12.25
CA VAL A 221 8.84 -6.05 -12.62
C VAL A 221 7.34 -5.79 -12.66
N VAL A 222 6.92 -4.67 -12.10
CA VAL A 222 5.52 -4.24 -12.03
C VAL A 222 5.43 -2.82 -12.57
N VAL A 223 4.39 -2.53 -13.34
CA VAL A 223 4.02 -1.16 -13.70
C VAL A 223 2.59 -0.90 -13.28
N VAL A 224 2.38 0.16 -12.53
CA VAL A 224 1.05 0.60 -12.11
C VAL A 224 0.63 1.77 -12.97
N ARG A 225 -0.61 1.73 -13.44
CA ARG A 225 -1.25 2.83 -14.15
C ARG A 225 -2.45 3.33 -13.37
N TRP A 226 -2.48 4.62 -13.09
CA TRP A 226 -3.65 5.35 -12.60
C TRP A 226 -4.26 6.12 -13.79
N PHE A 227 -5.45 5.70 -14.19
CA PHE A 227 -6.13 6.28 -15.36
C PHE A 227 -6.77 7.62 -15.02
N GLY A 228 -6.51 8.64 -15.81
CA GLY A 228 -7.00 10.00 -15.60
C GLY A 228 -8.22 10.40 -16.44
N GLY A 229 -8.95 9.43 -17.00
CA GLY A 229 -10.17 9.70 -17.78
C GLY A 229 -9.94 9.98 -19.27
N THR A 230 -8.69 10.08 -19.72
CA THR A 230 -8.35 10.32 -21.13
C THR A 230 -7.61 9.13 -21.74
N HIS A 231 -8.09 8.58 -22.83
CA HIS A 231 -7.42 7.51 -23.55
C HIS A 231 -6.13 8.02 -24.21
N ILE A 232 -5.03 7.30 -23.99
CA ILE A 232 -3.70 7.68 -24.52
C ILE A 232 -3.38 6.96 -25.84
N GLY A 233 -4.06 5.83 -26.11
CA GLY A 233 -3.75 5.00 -27.28
C GLY A 233 -2.40 4.27 -27.14
N PRO A 234 -1.67 4.02 -28.25
CA PRO A 234 -0.42 3.24 -28.25
C PRO A 234 0.72 3.86 -27.43
N ASP A 235 0.71 5.16 -27.15
CA ASP A 235 1.73 5.84 -26.35
C ASP A 235 1.82 5.28 -24.93
N ARG A 236 0.74 4.68 -24.42
CA ARG A 236 0.76 4.01 -23.11
C ARG A 236 1.84 2.93 -22.99
N PHE A 237 2.09 2.18 -24.04
CA PHE A 237 3.13 1.14 -24.05
C PHE A 237 4.55 1.72 -23.96
N LYS A 238 4.76 2.91 -24.52
CA LYS A 238 6.02 3.63 -24.37
C LYS A 238 6.26 4.00 -22.91
N HIS A 239 5.25 4.51 -22.21
CA HIS A 239 5.35 4.86 -20.80
C HIS A 239 5.52 3.62 -19.92
N ILE A 240 4.80 2.53 -20.19
CA ILE A 240 4.95 1.26 -19.50
C ILE A 240 6.39 0.74 -19.62
N ASN A 241 6.91 0.66 -20.83
CA ASN A 241 8.27 0.18 -21.08
C ASN A 241 9.34 1.11 -20.48
N SER A 242 9.13 2.43 -20.55
CA SER A 242 10.09 3.42 -20.01
C SER A 242 10.19 3.33 -18.47
N THR A 243 9.06 3.26 -17.78
CA THR A 243 9.02 3.14 -16.31
C THR A 243 9.53 1.77 -15.84
N ALA A 244 9.18 0.69 -16.54
CA ALA A 244 9.72 -0.64 -16.26
C ALA A 244 11.24 -0.66 -16.40
N ARG A 245 11.77 -0.17 -17.53
CA ARG A 245 13.21 -0.12 -17.79
C ARG A 245 13.97 0.71 -16.76
N GLU A 246 13.44 1.87 -16.39
CA GLU A 246 14.06 2.73 -15.39
C GLU A 246 14.13 2.04 -14.01
N ALA A 247 13.04 1.42 -13.56
CA ALA A 247 13.00 0.68 -12.31
C ALA A 247 14.02 -0.49 -12.31
N ILE A 248 14.11 -1.23 -13.40
CA ILE A 248 15.05 -2.32 -13.59
C ILE A 248 16.51 -1.83 -13.45
N LEU A 249 16.86 -0.74 -14.11
CA LEU A 249 18.21 -0.18 -14.07
C LEU A 249 18.54 0.40 -12.70
N LYS A 250 17.62 1.14 -12.08
CA LYS A 250 17.79 1.66 -10.71
C LYS A 250 17.94 0.55 -9.68
N ALA A 251 17.31 -0.60 -9.88
CA ALA A 251 17.45 -1.77 -9.01
C ALA A 251 18.80 -2.50 -9.18
N GLY A 252 19.68 -2.01 -10.05
CA GLY A 252 21.03 -2.56 -10.26
C GLY A 252 21.04 -3.85 -11.10
N PHE A 253 19.99 -4.08 -11.89
CA PHE A 253 20.01 -5.17 -12.88
C PHE A 253 20.77 -4.72 -14.10
N GLU A 254 21.88 -5.42 -14.37
CA GLU A 254 22.71 -5.24 -15.55
C GLU A 254 22.70 -6.52 -16.38
N ARG A 255 22.86 -6.36 -17.70
CA ARG A 255 23.06 -7.49 -18.59
C ARG A 255 24.34 -8.21 -18.18
N LYS A 256 24.25 -9.44 -17.72
CA LYS A 256 25.44 -10.30 -17.61
C LYS A 256 25.80 -10.74 -19.03
N GLU A 257 26.96 -10.30 -19.49
CA GLU A 257 27.61 -10.81 -20.72
C GLU A 257 27.85 -12.31 -20.64
#